data_3b9a3e8c221ac895444589a5ebcfdc78
#
_entry.id   3b9a3e8c221ac895444589a5ebcfdc78
#
_cell.length_a   1.000
_cell.length_b   1.000
_cell.length_c   1.000
_cell.angle_alpha   90.00
_cell.angle_beta   90.00
_cell.angle_gamma   90.00
#
_symmetry.space_group_name_H-M   'P 1'
#
loop_
_entity.id
_entity.type
_entity.pdbx_description
1 polymer ?
#
loop_
_entity_poly.entity_id
_entity_poly.type
_entity_poly.pdbx_seq_one_letter_code
_entity_poly.pdbx_strand_id
1 'polypeptide(L)'
;DIGSTTADLTLIREGRIQALGEDDHSRLANDELVYCGVIRTPLMAIAQRAPFGAKWVNVMAEHFATTADIYRLTGELAQGADQSETADGRDKTVEANARRLARMIGCDFEDFGMESWLALAQFFANEQLNRLLAACAANLSRGVTGKPVAIVGAGVGNFLARKIAVKLDSPYRDFALFVPSAQAWNPQCAPAFAVAWLCKDSEL
;
A
#
# COMPACT_ATOMS: atom_id res chain seq x y z
N ASP A 1 4.93 7.75 -0.40
CA ASP A 1 5.39 6.76 0.60
C ASP A 1 4.26 5.83 0.98
N ILE A 2 4.43 4.54 0.76
CA ILE A 2 3.41 3.54 1.10
C ILE A 2 3.95 2.67 2.23
N GLY A 3 3.44 2.94 3.41
CA GLY A 3 3.86 2.28 4.65
C GLY A 3 3.04 1.04 4.99
N SER A 4 3.21 0.57 6.22
CA SER A 4 2.46 -0.56 6.78
C SER A 4 0.97 -0.24 7.00
N THR A 5 0.65 1.01 7.35
CA THR A 5 -0.69 1.46 7.77
C THR A 5 -1.29 2.48 6.80
N THR A 6 -0.48 3.38 6.29
CA THR A 6 -0.89 4.54 5.48
C THR A 6 -0.12 4.62 4.18
N ALA A 7 -0.66 5.36 3.25
CA ALA A 7 0.02 5.86 2.07
C ALA A 7 -0.02 7.40 2.10
N ASP A 8 1.15 8.00 1.99
CA ASP A 8 1.36 9.44 1.96
C ASP A 8 1.65 9.89 0.52
N LEU A 9 0.86 10.81 0.02
CA LEU A 9 0.98 11.36 -1.32
C LEU A 9 1.43 12.82 -1.23
N THR A 10 2.52 13.14 -1.90
CA THR A 10 3.04 14.51 -1.93
C THR A 10 3.24 14.93 -3.38
N LEU A 11 2.56 15.98 -3.79
CA LEU A 11 2.76 16.61 -5.09
C LEU A 11 3.93 17.58 -4.99
N ILE A 12 4.94 17.39 -5.86
CA ILE A 12 6.08 18.29 -5.98
C ILE A 12 6.06 18.93 -7.37
N ARG A 13 6.07 20.25 -7.42
CA ARG A 13 6.09 21.01 -8.67
C ARG A 13 7.17 22.10 -8.59
N GLU A 14 8.00 22.16 -9.61
CA GLU A 14 9.08 23.16 -9.71
C GLU A 14 9.98 23.19 -8.44
N GLY A 15 10.27 22.00 -7.89
CA GLY A 15 11.08 21.84 -6.68
C GLY A 15 10.38 22.25 -5.37
N ARG A 16 9.05 22.51 -5.39
CA ARG A 16 8.28 22.91 -4.21
C ARG A 16 7.19 21.90 -3.90
N ILE A 17 7.00 21.60 -2.63
CA ILE A 17 5.90 20.80 -2.12
C ILE A 17 4.60 21.59 -2.29
N GLN A 18 3.58 20.94 -2.87
CA GLN A 18 2.24 21.50 -3.09
C GLN A 18 1.24 20.79 -2.15
N ALA A 19 1.53 20.79 -0.84
CA ALA A 19 0.61 20.25 0.16
C ALA A 19 -0.51 21.26 0.48
N LEU A 20 -1.72 20.75 0.72
CA LEU A 20 -2.87 21.51 1.22
C LEU A 20 -3.15 21.21 2.70
N GLY A 21 -2.78 20.02 3.17
CA GLY A 21 -2.96 19.61 4.55
C GLY A 21 -1.68 19.78 5.37
N GLU A 22 -1.85 20.33 6.60
CA GLU A 22 -0.76 20.52 7.57
C GLU A 22 -0.81 19.46 8.69
N ASP A 23 -1.97 18.81 8.89
CA ASP A 23 -2.21 17.78 9.88
C ASP A 23 -2.93 16.55 9.25
N ASP A 24 -3.08 15.49 10.00
CA ASP A 24 -3.70 14.25 9.50
C ASP A 24 -5.13 14.48 9.00
N HIS A 25 -5.92 15.31 9.71
CA HIS A 25 -7.30 15.59 9.32
C HIS A 25 -7.38 16.28 7.96
N SER A 26 -6.64 17.36 7.78
CA SER A 26 -6.62 18.11 6.53
C SER A 26 -5.98 17.33 5.38
N ARG A 27 -4.96 16.50 5.67
CA ARG A 27 -4.33 15.62 4.68
C ARG A 27 -5.27 14.48 4.24
N LEU A 28 -6.05 13.90 5.17
CA LEU A 28 -7.10 12.93 4.85
C LEU A 28 -8.19 13.55 3.97
N ALA A 29 -8.60 14.78 4.28
CA ALA A 29 -9.62 15.50 3.52
C ALA A 29 -9.16 15.88 2.10
N ASN A 30 -7.85 15.98 1.87
CA ASN A 30 -7.25 16.35 0.59
C ASN A 30 -6.64 15.17 -0.19
N ASP A 31 -6.89 13.92 0.21
CA ASP A 31 -6.30 12.72 -0.40
C ASP A 31 -4.74 12.74 -0.42
N GLU A 32 -4.13 13.46 0.49
CA GLU A 32 -2.67 13.48 0.70
C GLU A 32 -2.20 12.41 1.69
N LEU A 33 -3.13 11.93 2.51
CA LEU A 33 -2.99 10.80 3.41
C LEU A 33 -4.13 9.82 3.15
N VAL A 34 -3.79 8.59 2.77
CA VAL A 34 -4.75 7.50 2.59
C VAL A 34 -4.49 6.44 3.64
N TYR A 35 -5.47 6.17 4.49
CA TYR A 35 -5.34 5.16 5.54
C TYR A 35 -5.50 3.75 4.94
N CYS A 36 -4.50 3.34 4.16
CA CYS A 36 -4.52 2.13 3.37
C CYS A 36 -3.08 1.66 3.08
N GLY A 37 -2.42 1.06 4.07
CA GLY A 37 -1.07 0.51 3.92
C GLY A 37 -1.06 -0.97 3.52
N VAL A 38 0.14 -1.53 3.36
CA VAL A 38 0.32 -2.88 2.80
C VAL A 38 0.42 -3.99 3.84
N ILE A 39 0.27 -3.67 5.15
CA ILE A 39 0.38 -4.66 6.23
C ILE A 39 -0.87 -4.67 7.10
N ARG A 40 -1.24 -3.52 7.67
CA ARG A 40 -2.21 -3.45 8.75
C ARG A 40 -3.65 -3.19 8.32
N THR A 41 -3.88 -2.86 7.06
CA THR A 41 -5.23 -2.53 6.59
C THR A 41 -6.11 -3.78 6.56
N PRO A 42 -7.21 -3.84 7.33
CA PRO A 42 -8.14 -4.95 7.27
C PRO A 42 -8.82 -5.04 5.91
N LEU A 43 -9.02 -6.26 5.38
CA LEU A 43 -9.58 -6.42 4.03
C LEU A 43 -11.02 -5.92 3.91
N MET A 44 -11.80 -5.93 5.01
CA MET A 44 -13.13 -5.33 5.05
C MET A 44 -13.15 -3.81 4.80
N ALA A 45 -11.99 -3.12 4.99
CA ALA A 45 -11.83 -1.72 4.68
C ALA A 45 -11.42 -1.47 3.21
N ILE A 46 -11.03 -2.52 2.49
CA ILE A 46 -10.65 -2.45 1.07
C ILE A 46 -11.87 -2.61 0.17
N ALA A 47 -12.68 -3.66 0.43
CA ALA A 47 -13.88 -3.94 -0.36
C ALA A 47 -14.97 -4.55 0.51
N GLN A 48 -16.23 -4.21 0.24
CA GLN A 48 -17.40 -4.78 0.90
C GLN A 48 -17.92 -6.04 0.20
N ARG A 49 -17.55 -6.25 -1.05
CA ARG A 49 -17.91 -7.41 -1.87
C ARG A 49 -16.73 -7.83 -2.72
N ALA A 50 -16.63 -9.11 -3.00
CA ALA A 50 -15.59 -9.68 -3.86
C ALA A 50 -16.19 -10.70 -4.85
N PRO A 51 -15.63 -10.83 -6.07
CA PRO A 51 -16.03 -11.88 -7.00
C PRO A 51 -15.38 -13.20 -6.57
N PHE A 52 -16.22 -14.21 -6.31
CA PHE A 52 -15.75 -15.54 -5.96
C PHE A 52 -16.76 -16.62 -6.37
N GLY A 53 -16.30 -17.73 -6.96
CA GLY A 53 -17.18 -18.82 -7.39
C GLY A 53 -18.25 -18.35 -8.40
N ALA A 54 -17.89 -17.50 -9.37
CA ALA A 54 -18.78 -16.89 -10.36
C ALA A 54 -19.93 -16.04 -9.77
N LYS A 55 -19.78 -15.56 -8.53
CA LYS A 55 -20.76 -14.70 -7.84
C LYS A 55 -20.04 -13.52 -7.18
N TRP A 56 -20.80 -12.47 -6.88
CA TRP A 56 -20.38 -11.44 -5.94
C TRP A 56 -20.81 -11.83 -4.53
N VAL A 57 -19.83 -12.08 -3.66
CA VAL A 57 -20.05 -12.42 -2.26
C VAL A 57 -19.78 -11.22 -1.36
N ASN A 58 -20.50 -11.09 -0.27
CA ASN A 58 -20.22 -10.05 0.72
C ASN A 58 -18.97 -10.43 1.52
N VAL A 59 -18.13 -9.43 1.76
CA VAL A 59 -16.97 -9.56 2.64
C VAL A 59 -17.42 -9.35 4.08
N MET A 60 -17.01 -10.25 4.98
CA MET A 60 -17.33 -10.14 6.40
C MET A 60 -16.68 -8.91 7.02
N ALA A 61 -17.46 -8.15 7.79
CA ALA A 61 -17.01 -6.97 8.51
C ALA A 61 -16.29 -7.34 9.81
N GLU A 62 -15.29 -8.22 9.70
CA GLU A 62 -14.49 -8.76 10.80
C GLU A 62 -12.99 -8.74 10.45
N HIS A 63 -12.15 -8.57 11.47
CA HIS A 63 -10.70 -8.53 11.32
C HIS A 63 -10.10 -9.92 11.18
N PHE A 64 -10.47 -10.66 10.12
CA PHE A 64 -9.92 -11.99 9.86
C PHE A 64 -8.64 -11.98 9.02
N ALA A 65 -8.50 -11.01 8.12
CA ALA A 65 -7.33 -10.89 7.26
C ALA A 65 -6.99 -9.41 6.99
N THR A 66 -5.72 -9.18 6.67
CA THR A 66 -5.17 -7.86 6.37
C THR A 66 -4.50 -7.83 4.99
N THR A 67 -4.07 -6.66 4.55
CA THR A 67 -3.30 -6.50 3.32
C THR A 67 -1.99 -7.28 3.34
N ALA A 68 -1.38 -7.54 4.50
CA ALA A 68 -0.22 -8.42 4.59
C ALA A 68 -0.51 -9.84 4.10
N ASP A 69 -1.71 -10.38 4.38
CA ASP A 69 -2.08 -11.72 3.94
C ASP A 69 -2.14 -11.81 2.42
N ILE A 70 -2.78 -10.84 1.76
CA ILE A 70 -2.89 -10.84 0.30
C ILE A 70 -1.53 -10.60 -0.36
N TYR A 71 -0.67 -9.73 0.18
CA TYR A 71 0.64 -9.47 -0.43
C TYR A 71 1.67 -10.57 -0.17
N ARG A 72 1.49 -11.40 0.85
CA ARG A 72 2.24 -12.66 0.98
C ARG A 72 1.76 -13.70 -0.01
N LEU A 73 0.44 -13.79 -0.25
CA LEU A 73 -0.12 -14.68 -1.27
C LEU A 73 0.33 -14.31 -2.67
N THR A 74 0.35 -13.02 -3.02
CA THR A 74 0.82 -12.55 -4.33
C THR A 74 2.35 -12.49 -4.45
N GLY A 75 3.08 -12.73 -3.35
CA GLY A 75 4.55 -12.72 -3.33
C GLY A 75 5.18 -11.32 -3.40
N GLU A 76 4.41 -10.26 -3.16
CA GLU A 76 4.87 -8.88 -3.29
C GLU A 76 5.42 -8.30 -1.98
N LEU A 77 4.98 -8.81 -0.83
CA LEU A 77 5.52 -8.42 0.47
C LEU A 77 6.81 -9.16 0.76
N ALA A 78 7.91 -8.42 0.93
CA ALA A 78 9.21 -9.00 1.22
C ALA A 78 9.18 -9.78 2.55
N GLN A 79 9.92 -10.87 2.60
CA GLN A 79 10.07 -11.67 3.82
C GLN A 79 10.66 -10.81 4.94
N GLY A 80 10.09 -10.87 6.15
CA GLY A 80 10.52 -10.09 7.30
C GLY A 80 10.07 -8.63 7.32
N ALA A 81 9.42 -8.11 6.26
CA ALA A 81 8.91 -6.74 6.23
C ALA A 81 7.74 -6.51 7.21
N ASP A 82 6.97 -7.54 7.49
CA ASP A 82 5.88 -7.50 8.47
C ASP A 82 6.28 -8.15 9.79
N GLN A 83 6.41 -7.32 10.81
CA GLN A 83 6.69 -7.75 12.20
C GLN A 83 5.43 -7.75 13.09
N SER A 84 4.26 -7.39 12.54
CA SER A 84 3.00 -7.41 13.29
C SER A 84 2.50 -8.84 13.51
N GLU A 85 1.70 -9.04 14.53
CA GLU A 85 0.96 -10.28 14.69
C GLU A 85 -0.09 -10.45 13.59
N THR A 86 -0.42 -11.68 13.26
CA THR A 86 -1.52 -12.01 12.34
C THR A 86 -2.86 -11.89 13.05
N ALA A 87 -3.94 -11.72 12.29
CA ALA A 87 -5.28 -11.55 12.87
C ALA A 87 -5.74 -12.73 13.77
N ASP A 88 -5.20 -13.92 13.55
CA ASP A 88 -5.52 -15.12 14.34
C ASP A 88 -4.34 -15.63 15.20
N GLY A 89 -3.24 -14.87 15.29
CA GLY A 89 -2.05 -15.23 16.04
C GLY A 89 -1.28 -16.44 15.48
N ARG A 90 -1.64 -16.95 14.29
CA ARG A 90 -1.01 -18.11 13.66
C ARG A 90 0.09 -17.69 12.69
N ASP A 91 0.76 -18.69 12.11
CA ASP A 91 1.88 -18.53 11.19
C ASP A 91 1.56 -17.64 9.97
N LYS A 92 2.62 -17.14 9.35
CA LYS A 92 2.60 -16.31 8.14
C LYS A 92 2.87 -17.13 6.86
N THR A 93 2.58 -18.44 6.88
CA THR A 93 2.73 -19.31 5.70
C THR A 93 1.68 -18.96 4.63
N VAL A 94 1.97 -19.34 3.38
CA VAL A 94 1.04 -19.12 2.25
C VAL A 94 -0.32 -19.73 2.55
N GLU A 95 -0.36 -20.94 3.08
CA GLU A 95 -1.60 -21.63 3.45
C GLU A 95 -2.34 -20.91 4.57
N ALA A 96 -1.65 -20.46 5.63
CA ALA A 96 -2.27 -19.75 6.74
C ALA A 96 -2.88 -18.40 6.28
N ASN A 97 -2.20 -17.68 5.37
CA ASN A 97 -2.75 -16.48 4.78
C ASN A 97 -4.03 -16.77 3.95
N ALA A 98 -4.02 -17.85 3.16
CA ALA A 98 -5.20 -18.26 2.38
C ALA A 98 -6.37 -18.66 3.29
N ARG A 99 -6.12 -19.33 4.42
CA ARG A 99 -7.15 -19.66 5.44
C ARG A 99 -7.79 -18.40 6.04
N ARG A 100 -6.99 -17.37 6.36
CA ARG A 100 -7.52 -16.09 6.84
C ARG A 100 -8.35 -15.37 5.76
N LEU A 101 -7.88 -15.43 4.51
CA LEU A 101 -8.59 -14.86 3.37
C LEU A 101 -9.93 -15.59 3.12
N ALA A 102 -9.97 -16.92 3.21
CA ALA A 102 -11.18 -17.71 3.06
C ALA A 102 -12.27 -17.28 4.06
N ARG A 103 -11.91 -17.02 5.31
CA ARG A 103 -12.83 -16.52 6.33
C ARG A 103 -13.48 -15.20 5.96
N MET A 104 -12.82 -14.33 5.20
CA MET A 104 -13.41 -13.05 4.79
C MET A 104 -14.69 -13.22 3.97
N ILE A 105 -14.86 -14.36 3.30
CA ILE A 105 -16.02 -14.67 2.46
C ILE A 105 -16.84 -15.89 2.97
N GLY A 106 -16.55 -16.36 4.20
CA GLY A 106 -17.31 -17.44 4.85
C GLY A 106 -17.06 -18.83 4.26
N CYS A 107 -15.85 -19.07 3.73
CA CYS A 107 -15.42 -20.37 3.22
C CYS A 107 -14.34 -20.97 4.12
N ASP A 108 -14.16 -22.28 4.03
CA ASP A 108 -12.98 -22.96 4.50
C ASP A 108 -11.93 -23.06 3.38
N PHE A 109 -10.66 -23.06 3.76
CA PHE A 109 -9.55 -23.12 2.80
C PHE A 109 -9.63 -24.33 1.87
N GLU A 110 -10.10 -25.47 2.42
CA GLU A 110 -10.22 -26.76 1.74
C GLU A 110 -11.33 -26.82 0.68
N ASP A 111 -12.25 -25.84 0.70
CA ASP A 111 -13.38 -25.81 -0.25
C ASP A 111 -12.96 -25.51 -1.68
N PHE A 112 -11.78 -24.86 -1.85
CA PHE A 112 -11.29 -24.42 -3.16
C PHE A 112 -9.77 -24.59 -3.29
N GLY A 113 -9.29 -24.69 -4.52
CA GLY A 113 -7.86 -24.75 -4.84
C GLY A 113 -7.15 -23.41 -4.57
N MET A 114 -5.81 -23.47 -4.41
CA MET A 114 -4.96 -22.31 -4.13
C MET A 114 -5.10 -21.20 -5.18
N GLU A 115 -5.33 -21.56 -6.44
CA GLU A 115 -5.56 -20.60 -7.53
C GLU A 115 -6.75 -19.68 -7.29
N SER A 116 -7.82 -20.18 -6.64
CA SER A 116 -8.99 -19.37 -6.26
C SER A 116 -8.64 -18.34 -5.19
N TRP A 117 -7.82 -18.73 -4.22
CA TRP A 117 -7.35 -17.84 -3.17
C TRP A 117 -6.38 -16.78 -3.68
N LEU A 118 -5.50 -17.15 -4.62
CA LEU A 118 -4.63 -16.19 -5.31
C LEU A 118 -5.43 -15.18 -6.14
N ALA A 119 -6.47 -15.63 -6.85
CA ALA A 119 -7.36 -14.74 -7.61
C ALA A 119 -8.10 -13.76 -6.67
N LEU A 120 -8.59 -14.24 -5.53
CA LEU A 120 -9.24 -13.40 -4.53
C LEU A 120 -8.26 -12.39 -3.91
N ALA A 121 -7.02 -12.81 -3.59
CA ALA A 121 -5.97 -11.93 -3.10
C ALA A 121 -5.64 -10.83 -4.12
N GLN A 122 -5.54 -11.20 -5.40
CA GLN A 122 -5.28 -10.24 -6.49
C GLN A 122 -6.44 -9.25 -6.66
N PHE A 123 -7.68 -9.66 -6.45
CA PHE A 123 -8.82 -8.76 -6.45
C PHE A 123 -8.66 -7.67 -5.38
N PHE A 124 -8.39 -8.03 -4.12
CA PHE A 124 -8.19 -7.05 -3.05
C PHE A 124 -6.97 -6.15 -3.32
N ALA A 125 -5.88 -6.70 -3.85
CA ALA A 125 -4.70 -5.92 -4.24
C ALA A 125 -5.03 -4.87 -5.31
N ASN A 126 -5.88 -5.23 -6.28
CA ASN A 126 -6.34 -4.30 -7.32
C ASN A 126 -7.26 -3.22 -6.75
N GLU A 127 -8.16 -3.56 -5.83
CA GLU A 127 -9.03 -2.58 -5.16
C GLU A 127 -8.21 -1.56 -4.35
N GLN A 128 -7.18 -2.02 -3.62
CA GLN A 128 -6.26 -1.10 -2.95
C GLN A 128 -5.53 -0.19 -3.94
N LEU A 129 -5.02 -0.75 -5.03
CA LEU A 129 -4.35 0.03 -6.08
C LEU A 129 -5.30 1.08 -6.69
N ASN A 130 -6.55 0.72 -6.95
CA ASN A 130 -7.56 1.64 -7.49
C ASN A 130 -7.82 2.80 -6.53
N ARG A 131 -7.89 2.53 -5.22
CA ARG A 131 -8.05 3.57 -4.19
C ARG A 131 -6.87 4.54 -4.18
N LEU A 132 -5.64 4.04 -4.28
CA LEU A 132 -4.45 4.89 -4.35
C LEU A 132 -4.38 5.69 -5.65
N LEU A 133 -4.79 5.10 -6.78
CA LEU A 133 -4.89 5.80 -8.06
C LEU A 133 -5.92 6.92 -8.03
N ALA A 134 -7.06 6.73 -7.35
CA ALA A 134 -8.06 7.77 -7.17
C ALA A 134 -7.50 8.96 -6.37
N ALA A 135 -6.77 8.70 -5.29
CA ALA A 135 -6.08 9.74 -4.51
C ALA A 135 -4.99 10.44 -5.33
N CYS A 136 -4.22 9.72 -6.14
CA CYS A 136 -3.27 10.33 -7.08
C CYS A 136 -3.98 11.24 -8.09
N ALA A 137 -5.11 10.81 -8.65
CA ALA A 137 -5.88 11.59 -9.61
C ALA A 137 -6.42 12.89 -8.97
N ALA A 138 -6.93 12.81 -7.72
CA ALA A 138 -7.39 13.97 -6.97
C ALA A 138 -6.24 14.99 -6.78
N ASN A 139 -5.06 14.52 -6.36
CA ASN A 139 -3.88 15.37 -6.20
C ASN A 139 -3.42 16.00 -7.52
N LEU A 140 -3.36 15.22 -8.60
CA LEU A 140 -2.95 15.69 -9.91
C LEU A 140 -3.95 16.69 -10.52
N SER A 141 -5.24 16.61 -10.19
CA SER A 141 -6.27 17.55 -10.67
C SER A 141 -6.08 18.98 -10.19
N ARG A 142 -5.20 19.22 -9.22
CA ARG A 142 -4.90 20.55 -8.65
C ARG A 142 -4.05 21.44 -9.57
N GLY A 143 -4.36 21.48 -10.85
CA GLY A 143 -3.70 22.35 -11.83
C GLY A 143 -2.46 21.74 -12.47
N VAL A 144 -2.27 20.44 -12.38
CA VAL A 144 -1.27 19.72 -13.17
C VAL A 144 -1.88 19.39 -14.52
N THR A 145 -1.36 20.01 -15.57
CA THR A 145 -1.74 19.66 -16.94
C THR A 145 -0.79 18.56 -17.45
N GLY A 146 -1.38 17.39 -17.75
CA GLY A 146 -0.61 16.25 -18.25
C GLY A 146 -0.25 15.22 -17.18
N LYS A 147 0.56 14.23 -17.57
CA LYS A 147 1.04 13.19 -16.69
C LYS A 147 2.22 13.64 -15.84
N PRO A 148 2.46 13.04 -14.66
CA PRO A 148 3.64 13.32 -13.85
C PRO A 148 4.94 13.06 -14.62
N VAL A 149 5.96 13.87 -14.36
CA VAL A 149 7.31 13.66 -14.92
C VAL A 149 7.91 12.37 -14.37
N ALA A 150 7.66 12.04 -13.12
CA ALA A 150 8.02 10.78 -12.48
C ALA A 150 7.16 10.54 -11.24
N ILE A 151 7.01 9.27 -10.89
CA ILE A 151 6.51 8.81 -9.58
C ILE A 151 7.72 8.38 -8.76
N VAL A 152 7.94 9.02 -7.63
CA VAL A 152 8.96 8.64 -6.66
C VAL A 152 8.29 7.78 -5.59
N GLY A 153 8.78 6.55 -5.40
CA GLY A 153 8.21 5.60 -4.45
C GLY A 153 9.14 5.33 -3.26
N ALA A 154 8.56 5.25 -2.08
CA ALA A 154 9.19 4.93 -0.82
C ALA A 154 8.32 4.00 0.03
N GLY A 155 8.87 3.50 1.13
CA GLY A 155 8.18 2.66 2.10
C GLY A 155 8.14 1.18 1.71
N VAL A 156 7.60 0.37 2.63
CA VAL A 156 7.49 -1.09 2.47
C VAL A 156 6.58 -1.48 1.29
N GLY A 157 5.62 -0.61 0.94
CA GLY A 157 4.69 -0.77 -0.18
C GLY A 157 5.15 -0.12 -1.49
N ASN A 158 6.44 0.17 -1.68
CA ASN A 158 6.96 0.82 -2.89
C ASN A 158 6.62 0.08 -4.20
N PHE A 159 6.33 -1.23 -4.13
CA PHE A 159 5.85 -2.01 -5.28
C PHE A 159 4.50 -1.48 -5.81
N LEU A 160 3.62 -0.95 -4.95
CA LEU A 160 2.39 -0.27 -5.38
C LEU A 160 2.70 1.06 -6.08
N ALA A 161 3.69 1.82 -5.62
CA ALA A 161 4.11 3.04 -6.29
C ALA A 161 4.64 2.74 -7.71
N ARG A 162 5.32 1.60 -7.92
CA ARG A 162 5.69 1.12 -9.27
C ARG A 162 4.47 0.82 -10.13
N LYS A 163 3.46 0.14 -9.58
CA LYS A 163 2.20 -0.13 -10.29
C LYS A 163 1.45 1.16 -10.64
N ILE A 164 1.43 2.13 -9.72
CA ILE A 164 0.85 3.46 -9.96
C ILE A 164 1.57 4.15 -11.13
N ALA A 165 2.91 4.13 -11.15
CA ALA A 165 3.70 4.71 -12.23
C ALA A 165 3.35 4.11 -13.59
N VAL A 166 3.22 2.78 -13.67
CA VAL A 166 2.78 2.08 -14.89
C VAL A 166 1.37 2.52 -15.31
N LYS A 167 0.42 2.60 -14.36
CA LYS A 167 -0.96 3.00 -14.65
C LYS A 167 -1.08 4.45 -15.11
N LEU A 168 -0.20 5.33 -14.62
CA LEU A 168 -0.14 6.74 -15.02
C LEU A 168 0.75 6.99 -16.24
N ASP A 169 1.30 5.93 -16.83
CA ASP A 169 2.27 6.01 -17.94
C ASP A 169 3.40 7.01 -17.63
N SER A 170 4.00 6.88 -16.43
CA SER A 170 5.01 7.77 -15.90
C SER A 170 6.25 6.98 -15.45
N PRO A 171 7.47 7.52 -15.60
CA PRO A 171 8.66 6.87 -15.08
C PRO A 171 8.58 6.65 -13.56
N TYR A 172 9.02 5.48 -13.10
CA TYR A 172 9.22 5.21 -11.68
C TYR A 172 10.65 5.57 -11.27
N ARG A 173 10.78 6.16 -10.08
CA ARG A 173 12.07 6.40 -9.40
C ARG A 173 11.99 5.88 -7.98
N ASP A 174 13.00 5.17 -7.53
CA ASP A 174 13.12 4.76 -6.14
C ASP A 174 13.67 5.94 -5.33
N PHE A 175 13.09 6.21 -4.16
CA PHE A 175 13.54 7.28 -3.27
C PHE A 175 15.02 7.10 -2.88
N ALA A 176 15.49 5.87 -2.77
CA ALA A 176 16.90 5.56 -2.50
C ALA A 176 17.88 6.24 -3.48
N LEU A 177 17.47 6.53 -4.72
CA LEU A 177 18.32 7.21 -5.71
C LEU A 177 18.63 8.67 -5.36
N PHE A 178 17.86 9.26 -4.46
CA PHE A 178 18.01 10.66 -4.02
C PHE A 178 18.77 10.80 -2.70
N VAL A 179 19.22 9.69 -2.11
CA VAL A 179 19.90 9.66 -0.82
C VAL A 179 21.40 9.47 -1.01
N PRO A 180 22.25 10.38 -0.52
CA PRO A 180 23.70 10.40 -0.81
C PRO A 180 24.51 9.21 -0.28
N SER A 181 24.00 8.40 0.62
CA SER A 181 24.73 7.28 1.26
C SER A 181 23.98 5.95 1.20
N ALA A 182 23.48 5.59 0.03
CA ALA A 182 22.60 4.46 -0.19
C ALA A 182 23.15 3.06 0.20
N GLN A 183 24.42 2.91 0.57
CA GLN A 183 25.02 1.59 0.84
C GLN A 183 24.59 0.91 2.13
N ALA A 184 23.97 1.65 3.07
CA ALA A 184 23.50 1.12 4.34
C ALA A 184 22.00 1.33 4.58
N TRP A 185 21.26 1.79 3.58
CA TRP A 185 19.92 2.26 3.76
C TRP A 185 18.87 1.31 3.20
N ASN A 186 17.83 1.05 4.02
CA ASN A 186 16.69 0.28 3.60
C ASN A 186 15.58 1.24 3.12
N PRO A 187 15.18 1.26 1.83
CA PRO A 187 14.13 2.12 1.29
C PRO A 187 12.76 1.94 1.98
N GLN A 188 12.60 0.88 2.75
CA GLN A 188 11.41 0.65 3.56
C GLN A 188 11.29 1.59 4.77
N CYS A 189 12.39 2.25 5.18
CA CYS A 189 12.46 3.15 6.33
C CYS A 189 12.61 4.63 5.95
N ALA A 190 12.06 5.05 4.81
CA ALA A 190 12.20 6.40 4.28
C ALA A 190 11.84 7.52 5.28
N PRO A 191 10.72 7.48 6.02
CA PRO A 191 10.40 8.51 7.00
C PRO A 191 11.43 8.63 8.12
N ALA A 192 11.89 7.50 8.68
CA ALA A 192 12.90 7.50 9.74
C ALA A 192 14.24 8.08 9.25
N PHE A 193 14.63 7.74 8.03
CA PHE A 193 15.81 8.30 7.40
C PHE A 193 15.68 9.81 7.20
N ALA A 194 14.55 10.29 6.68
CA ALA A 194 14.30 11.71 6.43
C ALA A 194 14.42 12.53 7.72
N VAL A 195 13.83 12.04 8.83
CA VAL A 195 13.95 12.68 10.15
C VAL A 195 15.41 12.73 10.62
N ALA A 196 16.14 11.62 10.52
CA ALA A 196 17.56 11.59 10.91
C ALA A 196 18.42 12.53 10.06
N TRP A 197 18.12 12.62 8.76
CA TRP A 197 18.81 13.56 7.85
C TRP A 197 18.58 15.03 8.25
N LEU A 198 17.31 15.40 8.48
CA LEU A 198 16.94 16.76 8.91
C LEU A 198 17.57 17.13 10.26
N CYS A 199 17.66 16.19 11.21
CA CYS A 199 18.32 16.43 12.49
C CYS A 199 19.81 16.73 12.31
N LYS A 200 20.50 16.04 11.39
CA LYS A 200 21.91 16.28 11.10
C LYS A 200 22.17 17.68 10.55
N ASP A 201 21.29 18.17 9.68
CA ASP A 201 21.42 19.51 9.06
C ASP A 201 21.03 20.63 10.04
N SER A 202 20.31 20.33 11.14
CA SER A 202 19.92 21.32 12.17
C SER A 202 21.00 21.57 13.21
N GLU A 203 22.07 20.77 13.26
CA GLU A 203 23.20 20.93 14.18
C GLU A 203 24.35 21.77 13.57
N LEU A 204 24.14 22.35 12.38
CA LEU A 204 25.06 23.25 11.69
C LEU A 204 24.49 24.69 11.64
#